data_681190d2868381bb401b56e64ffee17b
#
_entry.id   681190d2868381bb401b56e64ffee17b
#
_cell.length_a   1.000
_cell.length_b   1.000
_cell.length_c   1.000
_cell.angle_alpha   90.00
_cell.angle_beta   90.00
_cell.angle_gamma   90.00
#
_symmetry.space_group_name_H-M   'P 1'
#
loop_
_entity.id
_entity.type
_entity.pdbx_description
1 polymer ?
#
loop_
_entity_poly.entity_id
_entity_poly.type
_entity_poly.pdbx_seq_one_letter_code
_entity_poly.pdbx_strand_id
1 'polypeptide(L)'
;MTTSIKTNIRFQLGIIFSCAAFFLIASDSRAADSSAQPVDLTGKYPVPISVLTNGNWLALKTMPVGHQIFHHVPLEIGGEIHLWGEGKGTNHYSSYPEKVSDIAVNRKFEALYVYHGSYYKSPDGTPVFKVVLRYEDGSSATNTLSFGADILDWMVSPNEAPLRTPYATNSEIAWVGGQFSDTQKNRLRFCLTALNNPHPDRTVSTIDLISCKTRTIPFVLAMTTGPAGLLNDNAAKH
;
A
#
# COMPACT_ATOMS: atom_id res chain seq x y z
N MET A 1 -55.59 -63.65 27.22
CA MET A 1 -54.52 -63.77 26.22
C MET A 1 -54.17 -62.38 25.77
N THR A 2 -53.15 -61.82 26.35
CA THR A 2 -52.72 -60.43 26.10
C THR A 2 -51.32 -60.43 25.55
N THR A 3 -51.18 -60.14 24.29
CA THR A 3 -49.89 -60.16 23.59
C THR A 3 -49.27 -58.77 23.67
N SER A 4 -48.16 -58.63 24.37
CA SER A 4 -47.36 -57.42 24.49
C SER A 4 -46.37 -57.27 23.32
N ILE A 5 -46.49 -56.21 22.56
CA ILE A 5 -45.53 -55.84 21.50
C ILE A 5 -44.50 -54.89 22.10
N LYS A 6 -43.25 -55.35 22.18
CA LYS A 6 -42.11 -54.52 22.56
C LYS A 6 -41.56 -53.80 21.31
N THR A 7 -41.71 -52.51 21.24
CA THR A 7 -41.10 -51.66 20.20
C THR A 7 -39.72 -51.21 20.65
N ASN A 8 -38.68 -51.68 19.94
CA ASN A 8 -37.30 -51.26 20.13
C ASN A 8 -37.05 -49.97 19.34
N ILE A 9 -36.91 -48.85 20.00
CA ILE A 9 -36.46 -47.59 19.40
C ILE A 9 -34.92 -47.55 19.51
N ARG A 10 -34.21 -47.72 18.37
CA ARG A 10 -32.79 -47.50 18.28
C ARG A 10 -32.57 -45.98 18.03
N PHE A 11 -32.00 -45.27 18.99
CA PHE A 11 -31.44 -43.93 18.81
C PHE A 11 -30.14 -44.07 18.04
N GLN A 12 -30.10 -43.58 16.79
CA GLN A 12 -28.85 -43.31 16.08
C GLN A 12 -28.37 -41.93 16.50
N LEU A 13 -27.25 -41.90 17.22
CA LEU A 13 -26.52 -40.71 17.55
C LEU A 13 -25.74 -40.26 16.31
N GLY A 14 -26.28 -39.28 15.56
CA GLY A 14 -25.58 -38.65 14.45
C GLY A 14 -24.52 -37.72 14.99
N ILE A 15 -23.26 -38.09 14.85
CA ILE A 15 -22.11 -37.20 15.11
C ILE A 15 -22.01 -36.24 13.94
N ILE A 16 -22.42 -34.99 14.13
CA ILE A 16 -22.19 -33.90 13.17
C ILE A 16 -20.74 -33.46 13.34
N PHE A 17 -19.85 -33.90 12.45
CA PHE A 17 -18.53 -33.31 12.30
C PHE A 17 -18.68 -31.91 11.67
N SER A 18 -18.66 -30.89 12.50
CA SER A 18 -18.50 -29.51 12.03
C SER A 18 -17.07 -29.33 11.56
N CYS A 19 -16.85 -29.40 10.25
CA CYS A 19 -15.58 -29.05 9.62
C CYS A 19 -15.46 -27.52 9.65
N ALA A 20 -14.90 -26.96 10.71
CA ALA A 20 -14.44 -25.59 10.73
C ALA A 20 -13.25 -25.49 9.77
N ALA A 21 -13.50 -25.04 8.54
CA ALA A 21 -12.45 -24.68 7.62
C ALA A 21 -11.72 -23.44 8.18
N PHE A 22 -10.64 -23.68 8.91
CA PHE A 22 -9.65 -22.61 9.19
C PHE A 22 -9.03 -22.23 7.85
N PHE A 23 -9.48 -21.11 7.29
CA PHE A 23 -8.72 -20.38 6.28
C PHE A 23 -7.47 -19.83 6.96
N LEU A 24 -6.41 -20.60 6.97
CA LEU A 24 -5.06 -20.10 7.13
C LEU A 24 -4.80 -19.17 5.95
N ILE A 25 -4.93 -17.86 6.18
CA ILE A 25 -4.33 -16.86 5.31
C ILE A 25 -2.82 -17.06 5.50
N ALA A 26 -2.24 -17.88 4.65
CA ALA A 26 -0.81 -17.98 4.54
C ALA A 26 -0.32 -16.58 4.14
N SER A 27 0.28 -15.86 5.07
CA SER A 27 1.12 -14.71 4.75
C SER A 27 2.24 -15.27 3.88
N ASP A 28 2.19 -14.94 2.59
CA ASP A 28 3.20 -15.36 1.61
C ASP A 28 4.51 -14.63 1.98
N SER A 29 5.29 -15.20 2.89
CA SER A 29 6.61 -14.71 3.26
C SER A 29 7.60 -15.10 2.15
N ARG A 30 7.39 -14.52 0.95
CA ARG A 30 8.32 -14.68 -0.16
C ARG A 30 9.58 -13.89 0.13
N ALA A 31 10.74 -14.49 -0.14
CA ALA A 31 12.02 -13.82 0.01
C ALA A 31 12.08 -12.55 -0.86
N ALA A 32 12.70 -11.50 -0.32
CA ALA A 32 12.97 -10.28 -1.08
C ALA A 32 13.87 -10.59 -2.28
N ASP A 33 13.65 -9.87 -3.39
CA ASP A 33 14.64 -9.88 -4.47
C ASP A 33 15.93 -9.21 -3.99
N SER A 34 17.04 -9.92 -4.05
CA SER A 34 18.34 -9.47 -3.51
C SER A 34 18.93 -8.28 -4.27
N SER A 35 18.43 -7.99 -5.48
CA SER A 35 18.83 -6.82 -6.27
C SER A 35 17.98 -5.58 -5.97
N ALA A 36 16.83 -5.74 -5.33
CA ALA A 36 15.98 -4.63 -4.91
C ALA A 36 16.53 -3.96 -3.65
N GLN A 37 16.64 -2.63 -3.68
CA GLN A 37 17.27 -1.85 -2.61
C GLN A 37 16.35 -0.71 -2.16
N PRO A 38 15.98 -0.66 -0.86
CA PRO A 38 15.26 0.47 -0.30
C PRO A 38 15.99 1.80 -0.51
N VAL A 39 15.23 2.86 -0.70
CA VAL A 39 15.71 4.24 -0.76
C VAL A 39 15.66 4.82 0.66
N ASP A 40 16.75 5.41 1.11
CA ASP A 40 16.80 6.08 2.41
C ASP A 40 15.95 7.36 2.40
N LEU A 41 14.89 7.38 3.17
CA LEU A 41 13.98 8.53 3.35
C LEU A 41 14.11 9.20 4.73
N THR A 42 15.08 8.78 5.56
CA THR A 42 15.19 9.19 6.97
C THR A 42 15.18 10.71 7.14
N GLY A 43 15.91 11.44 6.34
CA GLY A 43 15.95 12.91 6.41
C GLY A 43 14.77 13.64 5.74
N LYS A 44 13.80 12.91 5.18
CA LYS A 44 12.69 13.46 4.40
C LYS A 44 11.33 13.31 5.09
N TYR A 45 11.23 12.54 6.15
CA TYR A 45 9.98 12.36 6.90
C TYR A 45 9.69 13.58 7.83
N PRO A 46 8.65 14.38 7.55
CA PRO A 46 8.18 15.40 8.50
C PRO A 46 7.46 14.76 9.69
N VAL A 47 6.92 13.55 9.50
CA VAL A 47 6.18 12.80 10.54
C VAL A 47 6.85 11.44 10.71
N PRO A 48 7.60 11.21 11.81
CA PRO A 48 8.13 9.88 12.11
C PRO A 48 7.01 8.86 12.33
N ILE A 49 7.27 7.61 11.96
CA ILE A 49 6.29 6.52 12.09
C ILE A 49 5.81 6.34 13.53
N SER A 50 6.67 6.60 14.52
CA SER A 50 6.34 6.50 15.94
C SER A 50 5.21 7.46 16.36
N VAL A 51 5.10 8.62 15.72
CA VAL A 51 4.00 9.57 15.97
C VAL A 51 2.68 9.00 15.47
N LEU A 52 2.69 8.32 14.33
CA LEU A 52 1.50 7.70 13.74
C LEU A 52 1.03 6.50 14.57
N THR A 53 1.94 5.61 14.94
CA THR A 53 1.62 4.36 15.65
C THR A 53 1.31 4.57 17.13
N ASN A 54 1.81 5.62 17.77
CA ASN A 54 1.53 5.97 19.17
C ASN A 54 0.20 6.74 19.34
N GLY A 55 -0.45 7.13 18.26
CA GLY A 55 -1.76 7.79 18.30
C GLY A 55 -2.89 6.89 18.83
N ASN A 56 -4.05 7.49 19.10
CA ASN A 56 -5.23 6.78 19.61
C ASN A 56 -5.98 5.94 18.56
N TRP A 57 -5.48 5.86 17.33
CA TRP A 57 -6.14 5.15 16.23
C TRP A 57 -5.65 3.71 16.14
N LEU A 58 -6.54 2.76 16.47
CA LEU A 58 -6.21 1.32 16.48
C LEU A 58 -5.62 0.83 15.16
N ALA A 59 -6.14 1.32 14.03
CA ALA A 59 -5.66 0.91 12.71
C ALA A 59 -4.19 1.26 12.49
N LEU A 60 -3.72 2.40 12.99
CA LEU A 60 -2.33 2.80 12.86
C LEU A 60 -1.39 1.97 13.74
N LYS A 61 -1.89 1.41 14.85
CA LYS A 61 -1.09 0.50 15.69
C LYS A 61 -0.78 -0.83 14.99
N THR A 62 -1.56 -1.20 13.99
CA THR A 62 -1.35 -2.42 13.19
C THR A 62 -0.63 -2.14 11.88
N MET A 63 -0.28 -0.88 11.62
CA MET A 63 0.44 -0.49 10.43
C MET A 63 1.82 -1.16 10.39
N PRO A 64 2.23 -1.73 9.26
CA PRO A 64 3.58 -2.27 9.12
C PRO A 64 4.62 -1.16 9.23
N VAL A 65 5.67 -1.42 10.00
CA VAL A 65 6.78 -0.48 10.26
C VAL A 65 8.12 -1.18 10.12
N GLY A 66 9.17 -0.40 9.90
CA GLY A 66 10.53 -0.91 9.70
C GLY A 66 10.65 -1.72 8.42
N HIS A 67 11.47 -2.76 8.46
CA HIS A 67 11.69 -3.65 7.32
C HIS A 67 10.45 -4.52 7.04
N GLN A 68 9.92 -4.43 5.84
CA GLN A 68 8.78 -5.23 5.35
C GLN A 68 9.07 -5.74 3.95
N ILE A 69 8.41 -6.83 3.55
CA ILE A 69 8.47 -7.34 2.19
C ILE A 69 7.04 -7.50 1.68
N PHE A 70 6.68 -6.75 0.63
CA PHE A 70 5.41 -6.90 -0.07
C PHE A 70 5.68 -7.20 -1.54
N HIS A 71 5.07 -8.25 -2.08
CA HIS A 71 5.23 -8.65 -3.49
C HIS A 71 6.72 -8.74 -3.91
N HIS A 72 7.57 -9.37 -3.08
CA HIS A 72 9.03 -9.47 -3.26
C HIS A 72 9.81 -8.14 -3.15
N VAL A 73 9.14 -7.01 -2.94
CA VAL A 73 9.76 -5.69 -2.79
C VAL A 73 10.12 -5.45 -1.31
N PRO A 74 11.40 -5.32 -0.95
CA PRO A 74 11.80 -4.92 0.39
C PRO A 74 11.52 -3.44 0.60
N LEU A 75 10.93 -3.07 1.72
CA LEU A 75 10.54 -1.70 2.07
C LEU A 75 11.07 -1.35 3.46
N GLU A 76 11.58 -0.13 3.64
CA GLU A 76 11.93 0.45 4.93
C GLU A 76 10.91 1.54 5.29
N ILE A 77 9.99 1.24 6.21
CA ILE A 77 8.88 2.11 6.58
C ILE A 77 9.24 2.85 7.87
N GLY A 78 9.69 4.10 7.75
CA GLY A 78 10.17 4.92 8.86
C GLY A 78 9.31 6.14 9.18
N GLY A 79 8.39 6.53 8.30
CA GLY A 79 7.55 7.71 8.44
C GLY A 79 6.67 7.96 7.23
N GLU A 80 6.09 9.14 7.16
CA GLU A 80 5.28 9.59 6.03
C GLU A 80 5.85 10.88 5.43
N ILE A 81 5.96 10.92 4.11
CA ILE A 81 6.22 12.13 3.33
C ILE A 81 4.87 12.58 2.77
N HIS A 82 4.31 13.66 3.30
CA HIS A 82 3.10 14.26 2.75
C HIS A 82 3.42 15.27 1.66
N LEU A 83 2.57 15.32 0.64
CA LEU A 83 2.56 16.41 -0.33
C LEU A 83 1.26 17.22 -0.22
N TRP A 84 1.32 18.45 -0.67
CA TRP A 84 0.17 19.35 -0.67
C TRP A 84 -1.02 18.76 -1.45
N GLY A 85 -2.22 19.01 -0.96
CA GLY A 85 -3.50 18.76 -1.61
C GLY A 85 -4.56 19.65 -0.98
N GLU A 86 -5.61 19.98 -1.73
CA GLU A 86 -6.68 20.87 -1.28
C GLU A 86 -7.49 20.28 -0.11
N GLY A 87 -7.65 18.96 -0.09
CA GLY A 87 -8.41 18.27 0.94
C GLY A 87 -9.88 18.66 0.94
N LYS A 88 -10.41 19.01 2.13
CA LYS A 88 -11.78 19.54 2.31
C LYS A 88 -11.79 21.08 2.44
N GLY A 89 -10.76 21.77 2.01
CA GLY A 89 -10.68 23.22 2.14
C GLY A 89 -10.39 23.70 3.57
N THR A 90 -9.95 22.82 4.46
CA THR A 90 -9.53 23.18 5.81
C THR A 90 -8.05 23.49 5.82
N ASN A 91 -7.64 24.58 6.47
CA ASN A 91 -6.24 25.05 6.55
C ASN A 91 -5.25 24.05 7.20
N HIS A 92 -5.72 22.91 7.69
CA HIS A 92 -4.89 21.95 8.41
C HIS A 92 -3.80 21.30 7.54
N TYR A 93 -4.03 21.17 6.24
CA TYR A 93 -3.10 20.53 5.30
C TYR A 93 -2.35 21.53 4.40
N SER A 94 -2.55 22.83 4.62
CA SER A 94 -1.86 23.90 3.87
C SER A 94 -0.37 24.00 4.17
N SER A 95 0.10 23.36 5.25
CA SER A 95 1.51 23.29 5.64
C SER A 95 2.31 22.19 4.91
N TYR A 96 1.65 21.29 4.19
CA TYR A 96 2.36 20.24 3.46
C TYR A 96 3.07 20.83 2.24
N PRO A 97 4.30 20.37 1.95
CA PRO A 97 5.08 20.91 0.83
C PRO A 97 4.44 20.52 -0.52
N GLU A 98 4.49 21.43 -1.47
CA GLU A 98 4.12 21.13 -2.86
C GLU A 98 5.15 20.18 -3.53
N LYS A 99 6.38 20.18 -3.02
CA LYS A 99 7.49 19.40 -3.54
C LYS A 99 8.43 18.96 -2.42
N VAL A 100 8.85 17.70 -2.50
CA VAL A 100 9.99 17.15 -1.74
C VAL A 100 11.08 16.78 -2.73
N SER A 101 12.23 17.45 -2.64
CA SER A 101 13.32 17.31 -3.62
C SER A 101 14.52 16.56 -3.06
N ASP A 102 15.41 16.19 -3.97
CA ASP A 102 16.76 15.72 -3.66
C ASP A 102 16.76 14.52 -2.74
N ILE A 103 15.85 13.56 -2.99
CA ILE A 103 15.89 12.24 -2.37
C ILE A 103 17.02 11.47 -3.05
N ALA A 104 18.13 11.26 -2.34
CA ALA A 104 19.33 10.65 -2.91
C ALA A 104 19.11 9.17 -3.26
N VAL A 105 19.56 8.77 -4.47
CA VAL A 105 19.47 7.39 -4.97
C VAL A 105 20.83 6.89 -5.44
N ASN A 106 21.51 7.63 -6.32
CA ASN A 106 22.88 7.40 -6.82
C ASN A 106 23.10 5.98 -7.36
N ARG A 107 22.13 5.45 -8.13
CA ARG A 107 22.23 4.09 -8.71
C ARG A 107 21.39 3.93 -9.98
N LYS A 108 21.69 2.86 -10.72
CA LYS A 108 20.92 2.39 -11.86
C LYS A 108 19.87 1.40 -11.38
N PHE A 109 18.68 1.41 -12.01
CA PHE A 109 17.58 0.47 -11.72
C PHE A 109 16.57 0.46 -12.87
N GLU A 110 15.78 -0.59 -12.98
CA GLU A 110 14.74 -0.72 -14.00
C GLU A 110 13.40 -0.14 -13.55
N ALA A 111 13.07 -0.32 -12.28
CA ALA A 111 11.81 0.16 -11.70
C ALA A 111 12.01 0.78 -10.31
N LEU A 112 11.17 1.78 -10.02
CA LEU A 112 10.99 2.35 -8.69
C LEU A 112 9.65 1.88 -8.14
N TYR A 113 9.68 1.21 -7.02
CA TYR A 113 8.50 0.77 -6.27
C TYR A 113 8.18 1.81 -5.22
N VAL A 114 6.96 2.35 -5.25
CA VAL A 114 6.50 3.38 -4.32
C VAL A 114 5.37 2.83 -3.46
N TYR A 115 5.57 2.79 -2.14
CA TYR A 115 4.57 2.40 -1.16
C TYR A 115 3.88 3.66 -0.62
N HIS A 116 2.58 3.79 -0.86
CA HIS A 116 1.88 5.07 -0.70
C HIS A 116 0.39 4.91 -0.41
N GLY A 117 -0.23 6.02 -0.11
CA GLY A 117 -1.66 6.18 0.00
C GLY A 117 -2.06 7.63 -0.20
N SER A 118 -3.33 7.93 0.01
CA SER A 118 -3.82 9.31 -0.03
C SER A 118 -4.96 9.55 0.95
N TYR A 119 -5.11 10.80 1.39
CA TYR A 119 -6.33 11.29 1.99
C TYR A 119 -7.23 11.88 0.90
N TYR A 120 -8.53 11.69 1.05
CA TYR A 120 -9.58 12.19 0.18
C TYR A 120 -9.59 11.61 -1.23
N LYS A 121 -10.80 11.41 -1.72
CA LYS A 121 -11.09 10.88 -3.05
C LYS A 121 -11.10 12.00 -4.08
N SER A 122 -10.65 11.70 -5.28
CA SER A 122 -10.83 12.47 -6.51
C SER A 122 -11.52 11.58 -7.55
N PRO A 123 -12.03 12.14 -8.66
CA PRO A 123 -12.46 11.34 -9.80
C PRO A 123 -11.31 10.47 -10.33
N ASP A 124 -11.66 9.29 -10.87
CA ASP A 124 -10.68 8.39 -11.48
C ASP A 124 -9.94 9.07 -12.64
N GLY A 125 -8.64 8.79 -12.76
CA GLY A 125 -7.77 9.41 -13.73
C GLY A 125 -7.24 10.80 -13.33
N THR A 126 -7.69 11.37 -12.18
CA THR A 126 -7.14 12.65 -11.71
C THR A 126 -5.66 12.49 -11.35
N PRO A 127 -4.73 13.26 -11.97
CA PRO A 127 -3.33 13.29 -11.56
C PRO A 127 -3.19 13.72 -10.10
N VAL A 128 -2.43 12.98 -9.28
CA VAL A 128 -2.30 13.23 -7.85
C VAL A 128 -0.92 13.76 -7.51
N PHE A 129 0.11 13.05 -7.91
CA PHE A 129 1.49 13.51 -7.76
C PHE A 129 2.39 12.93 -8.83
N LYS A 130 3.57 13.56 -8.99
CA LYS A 130 4.61 13.15 -9.93
C LYS A 130 5.83 12.69 -9.17
N VAL A 131 6.46 11.65 -9.71
CA VAL A 131 7.79 11.18 -9.33
C VAL A 131 8.74 11.52 -10.46
N VAL A 132 9.73 12.37 -10.19
CA VAL A 132 10.71 12.81 -11.18
C VAL A 132 12.05 12.18 -10.88
N LEU A 133 12.53 11.34 -11.79
CA LEU A 133 13.87 10.76 -11.75
C LEU A 133 14.86 11.77 -12.34
N ARG A 134 15.87 12.17 -11.57
CA ARG A 134 16.94 13.08 -11.98
C ARG A 134 18.19 12.27 -12.27
N TYR A 135 18.67 12.31 -13.51
CA TYR A 135 19.87 11.59 -13.91
C TYR A 135 21.14 12.45 -13.70
N GLU A 136 22.29 11.78 -13.55
CA GLU A 136 23.59 12.45 -13.38
C GLU A 136 23.97 13.35 -14.57
N ASP A 137 23.48 13.04 -15.77
CA ASP A 137 23.70 13.85 -16.99
C ASP A 137 22.85 15.12 -17.06
N GLY A 138 22.07 15.41 -16.02
CA GLY A 138 21.17 16.56 -15.92
C GLY A 138 19.79 16.36 -16.58
N SER A 139 19.58 15.25 -17.27
CA SER A 139 18.27 14.90 -17.83
C SER A 139 17.30 14.42 -16.76
N SER A 140 16.01 14.27 -17.10
CA SER A 140 15.02 13.75 -16.16
C SER A 140 13.91 12.97 -16.87
N ALA A 141 13.27 12.06 -16.11
CA ALA A 141 12.05 11.38 -16.53
C ALA A 141 10.97 11.58 -15.45
N THR A 142 9.71 11.62 -15.87
CA THR A 142 8.58 11.88 -14.97
C THR A 142 7.54 10.79 -15.11
N ASN A 143 7.17 10.19 -13.99
CA ASN A 143 6.00 9.32 -13.84
C ASN A 143 4.92 10.09 -13.09
N THR A 144 3.66 9.97 -13.50
CA THR A 144 2.52 10.60 -12.82
C THR A 144 1.61 9.51 -12.26
N LEU A 145 1.33 9.57 -10.96
CA LEU A 145 0.38 8.68 -10.32
C LEU A 145 -1.01 9.35 -10.31
N SER A 146 -2.03 8.60 -10.74
CA SER A 146 -3.40 9.08 -10.88
C SER A 146 -4.35 8.35 -9.93
N PHE A 147 -5.36 9.07 -9.44
CA PHE A 147 -6.38 8.50 -8.57
C PHE A 147 -7.17 7.40 -9.28
N GLY A 148 -7.41 6.31 -8.59
CA GLY A 148 -8.11 5.14 -9.13
C GLY A 148 -7.19 4.21 -9.91
N ALA A 149 -6.29 4.75 -10.73
CA ALA A 149 -5.31 3.96 -11.49
C ALA A 149 -4.21 3.42 -10.57
N ASP A 150 -3.51 4.31 -9.89
CA ASP A 150 -2.31 3.97 -9.11
C ASP A 150 -2.55 4.13 -7.61
N ILE A 151 -3.27 5.16 -7.22
CA ILE A 151 -3.45 5.57 -5.82
C ILE A 151 -4.94 5.59 -5.44
N LEU A 152 -5.24 5.15 -4.22
CA LEU A 152 -6.57 5.16 -3.64
C LEU A 152 -6.57 5.90 -2.30
N ASP A 153 -7.78 6.36 -1.89
CA ASP A 153 -7.99 6.80 -0.53
C ASP A 153 -7.59 5.69 0.45
N TRP A 154 -6.76 6.03 1.41
CA TRP A 154 -6.25 5.09 2.42
C TRP A 154 -7.36 4.48 3.27
N MET A 155 -8.51 5.14 3.35
CA MET A 155 -9.64 4.72 4.18
C MET A 155 -10.64 3.88 3.37
N VAL A 156 -10.81 2.63 3.78
CA VAL A 156 -11.77 1.69 3.22
C VAL A 156 -13.08 1.77 3.98
N SER A 157 -14.17 2.09 3.30
CA SER A 157 -15.52 2.06 3.89
C SER A 157 -15.91 0.64 4.30
N PRO A 158 -16.64 0.44 5.42
CA PRO A 158 -17.19 -0.88 5.79
C PRO A 158 -18.07 -1.50 4.71
N ASN A 159 -18.71 -0.66 3.89
CA ASN A 159 -19.62 -1.08 2.82
C ASN A 159 -18.91 -1.22 1.45
N GLU A 160 -17.58 -1.05 1.39
CA GLU A 160 -16.80 -1.25 0.18
C GLU A 160 -16.58 -2.76 -0.04
N ALA A 161 -17.52 -3.39 -0.71
CA ALA A 161 -17.47 -4.81 -1.08
C ALA A 161 -17.89 -4.98 -2.56
N PRO A 162 -17.06 -5.57 -3.44
CA PRO A 162 -15.68 -6.01 -3.16
C PRO A 162 -14.72 -4.86 -2.85
N LEU A 163 -13.61 -5.18 -2.20
CA LEU A 163 -12.55 -4.20 -1.94
C LEU A 163 -12.04 -3.62 -3.27
N ARG A 164 -12.16 -2.29 -3.42
CA ARG A 164 -11.65 -1.61 -4.62
C ARG A 164 -10.13 -1.71 -4.67
N THR A 165 -9.60 -2.12 -5.81
CA THR A 165 -8.17 -2.15 -6.14
C THR A 165 -7.81 -1.04 -7.12
N PRO A 166 -6.54 -0.63 -7.22
CA PRO A 166 -6.07 0.16 -8.36
C PRO A 166 -6.36 -0.57 -9.66
N TYR A 167 -6.68 0.15 -10.74
CA TYR A 167 -6.96 -0.49 -12.02
C TYR A 167 -5.77 -0.51 -12.98
N ALA A 168 -4.68 0.19 -12.68
CA ALA A 168 -3.44 0.09 -13.43
C ALA A 168 -2.72 -1.22 -13.09
N THR A 169 -2.20 -1.91 -14.09
CA THR A 169 -1.57 -3.23 -13.94
C THR A 169 -0.24 -3.21 -13.19
N ASN A 170 0.33 -2.02 -13.00
CA ASN A 170 1.57 -1.78 -12.25
C ASN A 170 1.31 -1.34 -10.79
N SER A 171 0.07 -1.42 -10.32
CA SER A 171 -0.32 -0.99 -8.98
C SER A 171 -1.19 -2.02 -8.28
N GLU A 172 -0.88 -2.32 -7.02
CA GLU A 172 -1.61 -3.29 -6.21
C GLU A 172 -1.84 -2.77 -4.79
N ILE A 173 -2.82 -3.35 -4.07
CA ILE A 173 -2.92 -3.16 -2.63
C ILE A 173 -1.88 -4.04 -1.96
N ALA A 174 -0.88 -3.43 -1.33
CA ALA A 174 0.15 -4.15 -0.60
C ALA A 174 -0.27 -4.51 0.83
N TRP A 175 -1.15 -3.71 1.43
CA TRP A 175 -1.59 -3.94 2.81
C TRP A 175 -3.00 -3.40 3.07
N VAL A 176 -3.75 -4.19 3.86
CA VAL A 176 -5.06 -3.80 4.39
C VAL A 176 -5.06 -4.02 5.89
N GLY A 177 -5.20 -2.96 6.65
CA GLY A 177 -5.19 -2.97 8.11
C GLY A 177 -6.52 -3.30 8.76
N GLY A 178 -6.49 -3.32 10.09
CA GLY A 178 -7.64 -3.46 10.94
C GLY A 178 -8.59 -2.24 10.91
N GLN A 179 -9.61 -2.28 11.77
CA GLN A 179 -10.57 -1.18 11.92
C GLN A 179 -9.90 0.06 12.51
N PHE A 180 -10.35 1.24 12.08
CA PHE A 180 -9.81 2.52 12.52
C PHE A 180 -9.98 2.76 14.03
N SER A 181 -11.17 2.39 14.56
CA SER A 181 -11.46 2.40 16.01
C SER A 181 -12.61 1.44 16.30
N ASP A 182 -12.95 1.25 17.58
CA ASP A 182 -14.08 0.42 18.01
C ASP A 182 -15.42 0.90 17.46
N THR A 183 -15.58 2.21 17.30
CA THR A 183 -16.78 2.84 16.78
C THR A 183 -16.72 3.09 15.28
N GLN A 184 -15.51 3.36 14.72
CA GLN A 184 -15.32 3.66 13.32
C GLN A 184 -14.78 2.42 12.58
N LYS A 185 -15.66 1.71 11.89
CA LYS A 185 -15.41 0.42 11.25
C LYS A 185 -14.62 0.50 9.94
N ASN A 186 -14.23 1.68 9.50
CA ASN A 186 -13.34 1.84 8.35
C ASN A 186 -12.02 1.12 8.59
N ARG A 187 -11.45 0.55 7.54
CA ARG A 187 -10.12 -0.06 7.54
C ARG A 187 -9.14 0.83 6.79
N LEU A 188 -7.85 0.57 6.94
CA LEU A 188 -6.81 1.24 6.16
C LEU A 188 -6.32 0.34 5.04
N ARG A 189 -5.87 0.93 3.94
CA ARG A 189 -5.14 0.26 2.86
C ARG A 189 -4.02 1.16 2.36
N PHE A 190 -2.95 0.52 1.91
CA PHE A 190 -1.85 1.17 1.21
C PHE A 190 -1.56 0.44 -0.10
N CYS A 191 -1.19 1.22 -1.11
CA CYS A 191 -0.88 0.72 -2.44
C CYS A 191 0.64 0.64 -2.63
N LEU A 192 1.07 -0.27 -3.49
CA LEU A 192 2.42 -0.37 -4.01
C LEU A 192 2.35 -0.23 -5.53
N THR A 193 3.06 0.74 -6.07
CA THR A 193 3.08 1.03 -7.51
C THR A 193 4.50 0.89 -8.05
N ALA A 194 4.66 0.15 -9.15
CA ALA A 194 5.91 0.04 -9.90
C ALA A 194 5.96 1.12 -10.99
N LEU A 195 6.96 1.98 -10.93
CA LEU A 195 7.21 3.03 -11.90
C LEU A 195 8.44 2.67 -12.73
N ASN A 196 8.27 2.50 -14.04
CA ASN A 196 9.37 2.17 -14.92
C ASN A 196 10.36 3.34 -15.04
N ASN A 197 11.66 3.03 -14.97
CA ASN A 197 12.72 3.94 -15.37
C ASN A 197 12.94 3.79 -16.88
N PRO A 198 12.65 4.82 -17.70
CA PRO A 198 12.83 4.72 -19.16
C PRO A 198 14.30 4.67 -19.60
N HIS A 199 15.23 4.94 -18.69
CA HIS A 199 16.68 4.92 -18.98
C HIS A 199 17.42 4.11 -17.90
N PRO A 200 17.21 2.77 -17.82
CA PRO A 200 17.75 1.93 -16.73
C PRO A 200 19.28 1.82 -16.76
N ASP A 201 19.90 2.16 -17.89
CA ASP A 201 21.36 2.23 -18.09
C ASP A 201 21.99 3.51 -17.52
N ARG A 202 21.18 4.53 -17.12
CA ARG A 202 21.67 5.79 -16.55
C ARG A 202 21.56 5.78 -15.04
N THR A 203 22.52 6.39 -14.38
CA THR A 203 22.46 6.60 -12.92
C THR A 203 21.43 7.67 -12.61
N VAL A 204 20.44 7.33 -11.78
CA VAL A 204 19.53 8.30 -11.17
C VAL A 204 20.23 8.85 -9.91
N SER A 205 20.54 10.15 -9.92
CA SER A 205 21.17 10.82 -8.78
C SER A 205 20.16 11.07 -7.66
N THR A 206 19.00 11.66 -7.99
CA THR A 206 17.97 11.98 -7.01
C THR A 206 16.55 11.75 -7.57
N ILE A 207 15.59 11.71 -6.66
CA ILE A 207 14.15 11.68 -6.94
C ILE A 207 13.50 12.92 -6.34
N ASP A 208 12.58 13.53 -7.11
CA ASP A 208 11.66 14.54 -6.61
C ASP A 208 10.22 13.99 -6.58
N LEU A 209 9.49 14.32 -5.51
CA LEU A 209 8.05 14.11 -5.39
C LEU A 209 7.34 15.45 -5.53
N ILE A 210 6.38 15.57 -6.44
CA ILE A 210 5.73 16.85 -6.76
C ILE A 210 4.22 16.67 -6.77
N SER A 211 3.51 17.44 -5.94
CA SER A 211 2.05 17.47 -5.93
C SER A 211 1.47 17.98 -7.27
N CYS A 212 0.38 17.38 -7.71
CA CYS A 212 -0.44 17.92 -8.81
C CYS A 212 -1.49 18.94 -8.34
N LYS A 213 -1.49 19.29 -7.05
CA LYS A 213 -2.36 20.33 -6.44
C LYS A 213 -3.85 20.07 -6.64
N THR A 214 -4.24 18.82 -6.51
CA THR A 214 -5.65 18.40 -6.59
C THR A 214 -6.25 18.26 -5.19
N ARG A 215 -7.51 17.84 -5.12
CA ARG A 215 -8.20 17.59 -3.85
C ARG A 215 -7.53 16.49 -3.01
N THR A 216 -6.97 15.48 -3.67
CA THR A 216 -6.30 14.36 -3.03
C THR A 216 -4.97 14.81 -2.42
N ILE A 217 -4.72 14.42 -1.17
CA ILE A 217 -3.48 14.68 -0.45
C ILE A 217 -2.66 13.38 -0.46
N PRO A 218 -1.65 13.24 -1.30
CA PRO A 218 -0.84 12.03 -1.35
C PRO A 218 0.19 11.99 -0.22
N PHE A 219 0.53 10.78 0.18
CA PHE A 219 1.67 10.51 1.04
C PHE A 219 2.45 9.28 0.58
N VAL A 220 3.76 9.29 0.82
CA VAL A 220 4.69 8.21 0.53
C VAL A 220 5.28 7.69 1.83
N LEU A 221 5.26 6.36 2.00
CA LEU A 221 5.73 5.66 3.21
C LEU A 221 7.11 5.05 3.01
N ALA A 222 7.37 4.50 1.81
CA ALA A 222 8.65 3.91 1.45
C ALA A 222 8.84 3.89 -0.06
N MET A 223 10.08 3.81 -0.51
CA MET A 223 10.45 3.58 -1.90
C MET A 223 11.58 2.55 -2.00
N THR A 224 11.58 1.78 -3.08
CA THR A 224 12.60 0.77 -3.38
C THR A 224 12.94 0.79 -4.86
N THR A 225 14.22 0.76 -5.20
CA THR A 225 14.70 0.57 -6.57
C THR A 225 14.99 -0.90 -6.82
N GLY A 226 14.75 -1.40 -8.03
CA GLY A 226 15.02 -2.81 -8.34
C GLY A 226 14.78 -3.16 -9.81
N PRO A 227 14.75 -4.46 -10.13
CA PRO A 227 14.37 -4.95 -11.45
C PRO A 227 12.89 -4.64 -11.72
N ALA A 228 12.50 -4.63 -12.98
CA ALA A 228 11.09 -4.55 -13.36
C ALA A 228 10.36 -5.87 -13.07
N GLY A 229 9.05 -5.81 -12.88
CA GLY A 229 8.18 -7.00 -12.84
C GLY A 229 7.92 -7.61 -11.48
N LEU A 230 8.53 -7.15 -10.37
CA LEU A 230 8.33 -7.75 -9.04
C LEU A 230 6.85 -7.81 -8.61
N LEU A 231 6.00 -6.87 -9.03
CA LEU A 231 4.56 -6.91 -8.75
C LEU A 231 3.82 -7.94 -9.61
N ASN A 232 4.34 -8.28 -10.80
CA ASN A 232 3.63 -9.11 -11.78
C ASN A 232 3.86 -10.62 -11.60
N ASP A 233 4.80 -11.04 -10.75
CA ASP A 233 5.13 -12.45 -10.55
C ASP A 233 3.98 -13.30 -9.97
N ASN A 234 2.89 -12.67 -9.54
CA ASN A 234 1.67 -13.36 -9.07
C ASN A 234 0.72 -13.76 -10.21
N ALA A 235 0.83 -13.19 -11.42
CA ALA A 235 -0.07 -13.48 -12.54
C ALA A 235 0.18 -14.86 -13.20
N ALA A 236 1.29 -15.52 -12.92
CA ALA A 236 1.69 -16.78 -13.57
C ALA A 236 1.26 -18.07 -12.84
N LYS A 237 0.44 -17.99 -11.77
CA LYS A 237 0.09 -19.14 -10.92
C LYS A 237 -1.43 -19.32 -10.68
N HIS A 238 -2.26 -19.02 -11.67
CA HIS A 238 -3.68 -19.44 -11.64
C HIS A 238 -4.05 -20.23 -12.87
#